data_1f1e33fc26b2536f452d1ece88826ad3
#
_entry.id   1f1e33fc26b2536f452d1ece88826ad3
#
_cell.length_a   1.000
_cell.length_b   1.000
_cell.length_c   1.000
_cell.angle_alpha   90.00
_cell.angle_beta   90.00
_cell.angle_gamma   90.00
#
_symmetry.space_group_name_H-M   'P 1'
#
loop_
_entity.id
_entity.type
_entity.pdbx_description
1 polymer ?
#
loop_
_entity_poly.entity_id
_entity_poly.type
_entity_poly.pdbx_seq_one_letter_code
_entity_poly.pdbx_strand_id
1 'polypeptide(L)'
;KKLNSRYIPGFVPDDTEDYITLTTHNSQAQQINDRKLEEIGFTAYSYTAEIQDNFPAFAFPTSECLVLKKGAQVMFVKNDSSPEKRYYNGKIGKVTEIGPGRIKVLCRGDKEEIEVNREEWMNTKYSYCRELRCHFIQYFVITRFEQAQPQTQQP
;
A
#
# COMPACT_ATOMS: atom_id res chain seq x y z
N LYS A 1 -20.76 -15.55 -18.15
CA LYS A 1 -20.76 -14.98 -19.53
C LYS A 1 -20.42 -13.49 -19.59
N LYS A 2 -20.86 -12.62 -18.64
CA LYS A 2 -20.55 -11.17 -18.65
C LYS A 2 -19.07 -10.85 -18.38
N LEU A 3 -18.33 -11.65 -17.61
CA LEU A 3 -16.91 -11.46 -17.34
C LEU A 3 -16.06 -11.71 -18.59
N ASN A 4 -16.36 -12.74 -19.35
CA ASN A 4 -15.59 -13.08 -20.56
C ASN A 4 -15.78 -12.06 -21.70
N SER A 5 -16.86 -11.28 -21.71
CA SER A 5 -17.07 -10.22 -22.70
C SER A 5 -16.18 -8.99 -22.49
N ARG A 6 -15.51 -8.89 -21.34
CA ARG A 6 -14.53 -7.83 -21.01
C ARG A 6 -13.08 -8.27 -21.19
N TYR A 7 -12.86 -9.51 -21.58
CA TYR A 7 -11.52 -10.00 -21.88
C TYR A 7 -11.06 -9.41 -23.22
N ILE A 8 -9.98 -8.64 -23.18
CA ILE A 8 -9.32 -8.05 -24.33
C ILE A 8 -7.93 -8.67 -24.44
N PRO A 9 -7.72 -9.59 -25.41
CA PRO A 9 -6.40 -10.18 -25.62
C PRO A 9 -5.38 -9.10 -25.96
N GLY A 10 -4.20 -9.13 -25.31
CA GLY A 10 -3.12 -8.18 -25.58
C GLY A 10 -3.39 -6.76 -25.07
N PHE A 11 -4.38 -6.56 -24.18
CA PHE A 11 -4.60 -5.26 -23.57
C PHE A 11 -3.35 -4.79 -22.82
N VAL A 12 -2.84 -3.63 -23.20
CA VAL A 12 -1.76 -2.93 -22.50
C VAL A 12 -2.39 -1.73 -21.78
N PRO A 13 -2.32 -1.69 -20.45
CA PRO A 13 -2.85 -0.56 -19.69
C PRO A 13 -2.12 0.72 -20.08
N ASP A 14 -2.85 1.82 -20.27
CA ASP A 14 -2.27 3.14 -20.38
C ASP A 14 -1.76 3.58 -19.00
N ASP A 15 -0.50 4.02 -18.93
CA ASP A 15 0.11 4.52 -17.69
C ASP A 15 -0.52 5.82 -17.18
N THR A 16 -1.35 6.49 -18.00
CA THR A 16 -2.14 7.66 -17.60
C THR A 16 -3.43 7.28 -16.87
N GLU A 17 -3.92 6.06 -17.06
CA GLU A 17 -5.07 5.52 -16.33
C GLU A 17 -4.58 4.70 -15.14
N ASP A 18 -5.20 4.89 -13.97
CA ASP A 18 -4.82 4.24 -12.73
C ASP A 18 -5.28 2.77 -12.71
N TYR A 19 -4.78 1.96 -13.66
CA TYR A 19 -5.03 0.52 -13.67
C TYR A 19 -4.28 -0.18 -12.54
N ILE A 20 -4.91 -1.21 -12.01
CA ILE A 20 -4.32 -2.13 -11.04
C ILE A 20 -4.19 -3.48 -11.71
N THR A 21 -3.03 -4.09 -11.61
CA THR A 21 -2.82 -5.48 -12.02
C THR A 21 -3.01 -6.39 -10.81
N LEU A 22 -3.78 -7.47 -10.98
CA LEU A 22 -3.98 -8.48 -9.94
C LEU A 22 -3.15 -9.70 -10.26
N THR A 23 -2.33 -10.15 -9.30
CA THR A 23 -1.55 -11.38 -9.39
C THR A 23 -2.03 -12.43 -8.39
N THR A 24 -1.62 -13.65 -8.62
CA THR A 24 -1.92 -14.78 -7.71
C THR A 24 -0.91 -14.90 -6.56
N HIS A 25 0.26 -14.26 -6.66
CA HIS A 25 1.35 -14.40 -5.71
C HIS A 25 1.95 -13.04 -5.33
N ASN A 26 2.18 -12.81 -4.03
CA ASN A 26 2.80 -11.59 -3.52
C ASN A 26 4.19 -11.33 -4.12
N SER A 27 4.97 -12.38 -4.40
CA SER A 27 6.29 -12.24 -5.00
C SER A 27 6.26 -11.65 -6.40
N GLN A 28 5.25 -12.00 -7.21
CA GLN A 28 5.05 -11.41 -8.54
C GLN A 28 4.64 -9.95 -8.43
N ALA A 29 3.72 -9.64 -7.51
CA ALA A 29 3.30 -8.28 -7.23
C ALA A 29 4.51 -7.41 -6.86
N GLN A 30 5.36 -7.91 -5.96
CA GLN A 30 6.56 -7.20 -5.52
C GLN A 30 7.52 -6.96 -6.70
N GLN A 31 7.82 -7.97 -7.52
CA GLN A 31 8.71 -7.83 -8.68
C GLN A 31 8.23 -6.76 -9.67
N ILE A 32 6.91 -6.70 -9.93
CA ILE A 32 6.35 -5.71 -10.84
C ILE A 32 6.40 -4.32 -10.22
N ASN A 33 6.08 -4.21 -8.92
CA ASN A 33 6.18 -2.96 -8.18
C ASN A 33 7.62 -2.43 -8.19
N ASP A 34 8.60 -3.27 -7.91
CA ASP A 34 10.02 -2.89 -7.88
C ASP A 34 10.48 -2.40 -9.26
N ARG A 35 10.18 -3.16 -10.33
CA ARG A 35 10.50 -2.75 -11.69
C ARG A 35 9.87 -1.41 -12.06
N LYS A 36 8.59 -1.22 -11.76
CA LYS A 36 7.89 0.04 -12.04
C LYS A 36 8.42 1.20 -11.22
N LEU A 37 8.87 0.93 -9.99
CA LEU A 37 9.52 1.94 -9.16
C LEU A 37 10.91 2.32 -9.73
N GLU A 38 11.66 1.34 -10.26
CA GLU A 38 12.96 1.58 -10.91
C GLU A 38 12.84 2.48 -12.14
N GLU A 39 11.80 2.29 -12.95
CA GLU A 39 11.48 3.11 -14.14
C GLU A 39 11.29 4.60 -13.80
N ILE A 40 10.97 4.94 -12.55
CA ILE A 40 10.81 6.32 -12.09
C ILE A 40 12.18 6.95 -11.83
N GLY A 41 12.54 7.99 -12.58
CA GLY A 41 13.85 8.66 -12.54
C GLY A 41 14.09 9.59 -11.34
N PHE A 42 13.21 9.60 -10.32
CA PHE A 42 13.37 10.43 -9.13
C PHE A 42 14.12 9.71 -8.00
N THR A 43 14.67 10.49 -7.06
CA THR A 43 15.34 9.96 -5.87
C THR A 43 14.41 9.08 -5.05
N ALA A 44 14.91 7.93 -4.62
CA ALA A 44 14.22 7.01 -3.75
C ALA A 44 14.38 7.41 -2.28
N TYR A 45 13.31 7.28 -1.51
CA TYR A 45 13.28 7.44 -0.07
C TYR A 45 12.81 6.14 0.57
N SER A 46 13.50 5.72 1.62
CA SER A 46 13.20 4.50 2.36
C SER A 46 12.64 4.86 3.74
N TYR A 47 11.55 4.20 4.10
CA TYR A 47 10.87 4.37 5.37
C TYR A 47 10.79 3.02 6.06
N THR A 48 11.50 2.88 7.17
CA THR A 48 11.51 1.65 7.96
C THR A 48 10.43 1.70 9.03
N ALA A 49 9.68 0.61 9.17
CA ALA A 49 8.70 0.45 10.22
C ALA A 49 9.35 0.35 11.60
N GLU A 50 8.69 0.89 12.60
CA GLU A 50 9.03 0.64 14.00
C GLU A 50 8.17 -0.53 14.49
N ILE A 51 8.82 -1.63 14.88
CA ILE A 51 8.16 -2.85 15.32
C ILE A 51 8.38 -2.99 16.82
N GLN A 52 7.29 -3.16 17.55
CA GLN A 52 7.32 -3.33 19.01
C GLN A 52 6.64 -4.66 19.36
N ASP A 53 7.15 -5.30 20.42
CA ASP A 53 6.55 -6.47 21.08
C ASP A 53 6.24 -7.66 20.16
N ASN A 54 7.18 -8.08 19.30
CA ASN A 54 7.06 -9.27 18.46
C ASN A 54 5.84 -9.26 17.52
N PHE A 55 5.58 -8.13 16.85
CA PHE A 55 4.55 -8.10 15.81
C PHE A 55 4.86 -9.13 14.73
N PRO A 56 3.95 -10.08 14.43
CA PRO A 56 4.26 -11.18 13.53
C PRO A 56 4.41 -10.72 12.08
N ALA A 57 5.47 -11.15 11.40
CA ALA A 57 5.80 -10.70 10.05
C ALA A 57 4.69 -10.99 9.02
N PHE A 58 3.94 -12.09 9.17
CA PHE A 58 2.82 -12.42 8.28
C PHE A 58 1.63 -11.45 8.40
N ALA A 59 1.57 -10.66 9.47
CA ALA A 59 0.52 -9.66 9.73
C ALA A 59 0.95 -8.23 9.38
N PHE A 60 2.14 -8.04 8.78
CA PHE A 60 2.57 -6.72 8.35
C PHE A 60 1.62 -6.16 7.30
N PRO A 61 1.09 -4.95 7.50
CA PRO A 61 0.18 -4.33 6.54
C PRO A 61 0.89 -3.87 5.26
N THR A 62 2.19 -3.60 5.36
CA THR A 62 3.08 -3.19 4.27
C THR A 62 4.44 -3.84 4.44
N SER A 63 5.38 -3.60 3.51
CA SER A 63 6.78 -3.99 3.70
C SER A 63 7.38 -3.29 4.91
N GLU A 64 8.22 -3.98 5.68
CA GLU A 64 8.96 -3.40 6.81
C GLU A 64 9.80 -2.21 6.35
N CYS A 65 10.46 -2.32 5.20
CA CYS A 65 11.13 -1.21 4.53
C CYS A 65 10.32 -0.81 3.30
N LEU A 66 9.65 0.33 3.38
CA LEU A 66 8.86 0.90 2.30
C LEU A 66 9.71 1.88 1.50
N VAL A 67 9.94 1.57 0.21
CA VAL A 67 10.70 2.43 -0.71
C VAL A 67 9.73 3.16 -1.63
N LEU A 68 9.83 4.49 -1.69
CA LEU A 68 8.98 5.34 -2.50
C LEU A 68 9.80 6.35 -3.31
N LYS A 69 9.21 6.80 -4.42
CA LYS A 69 9.73 7.89 -5.26
C LYS A 69 8.61 8.89 -5.57
N LYS A 70 8.96 10.14 -5.85
CA LYS A 70 8.00 11.10 -6.41
C LYS A 70 7.43 10.54 -7.72
N GLY A 71 6.12 10.66 -7.93
CA GLY A 71 5.43 10.11 -9.10
C GLY A 71 5.00 8.64 -8.97
N ALA A 72 5.42 7.94 -7.92
CA ALA A 72 4.94 6.57 -7.68
C ALA A 72 3.43 6.55 -7.44
N GLN A 73 2.77 5.58 -8.06
CA GLN A 73 1.36 5.30 -7.79
C GLN A 73 1.26 4.50 -6.49
N VAL A 74 0.34 4.87 -5.65
CA VAL A 74 0.20 4.33 -4.30
C VAL A 74 -1.26 4.07 -3.94
N MET A 75 -1.50 3.18 -2.98
CA MET A 75 -2.83 2.90 -2.44
C MET A 75 -2.82 2.99 -0.91
N PHE A 76 -3.84 3.55 -0.35
CA PHE A 76 -4.03 3.55 1.09
C PHE A 76 -4.51 2.18 1.57
N VAL A 77 -3.89 1.66 2.64
CA VAL A 77 -4.21 0.34 3.23
C VAL A 77 -4.97 0.42 4.54
N LYS A 78 -5.43 1.61 4.88
CA LYS A 78 -6.26 1.88 6.08
C LYS A 78 -7.23 3.03 5.78
N ASN A 79 -8.31 3.10 6.53
CA ASN A 79 -9.21 4.25 6.48
C ASN A 79 -8.63 5.41 7.29
N ASP A 80 -8.82 6.63 6.83
CA ASP A 80 -8.48 7.83 7.56
C ASP A 80 -9.24 7.87 8.89
N SER A 81 -8.51 7.92 9.99
CA SER A 81 -9.07 8.03 11.35
C SER A 81 -9.43 9.47 11.72
N SER A 82 -8.96 10.45 10.93
CA SER A 82 -9.25 11.86 11.16
C SER A 82 -10.73 12.20 10.91
N PRO A 83 -11.24 13.30 11.47
CA PRO A 83 -12.62 13.76 11.20
C PRO A 83 -12.89 14.02 9.72
N GLU A 84 -11.89 14.44 8.95
CA GLU A 84 -11.99 14.85 7.56
C GLU A 84 -12.23 13.67 6.61
N LYS A 85 -11.87 12.44 6.99
CA LYS A 85 -12.06 11.22 6.20
C LYS A 85 -11.57 11.34 4.74
N ARG A 86 -10.38 11.92 4.53
CA ARG A 86 -9.83 12.25 3.21
C ARG A 86 -9.49 11.03 2.37
N TYR A 87 -9.22 9.89 3.00
CA TYR A 87 -8.90 8.65 2.30
C TYR A 87 -9.54 7.42 2.97
N TYR A 88 -9.60 6.34 2.22
CA TYR A 88 -10.11 5.04 2.66
C TYR A 88 -9.20 3.92 2.13
N ASN A 89 -9.29 2.76 2.74
CA ASN A 89 -8.56 1.56 2.30
C ASN A 89 -8.91 1.22 0.84
N GLY A 90 -7.90 1.17 -0.02
CA GLY A 90 -8.06 0.96 -1.46
C GLY A 90 -8.09 2.24 -2.29
N LYS A 91 -8.11 3.45 -1.68
CA LYS A 91 -8.01 4.70 -2.45
C LYS A 91 -6.63 4.84 -3.07
N ILE A 92 -6.59 5.19 -4.35
CA ILE A 92 -5.38 5.27 -5.17
C ILE A 92 -4.99 6.73 -5.40
N GLY A 93 -3.68 7.00 -5.40
CA GLY A 93 -3.14 8.31 -5.73
C GLY A 93 -1.71 8.21 -6.25
N LYS A 94 -1.15 9.37 -6.57
CA LYS A 94 0.27 9.53 -6.96
C LYS A 94 1.01 10.37 -5.94
N VAL A 95 2.23 10.00 -5.62
CA VAL A 95 3.12 10.76 -4.75
C VAL A 95 3.54 12.05 -5.46
N THR A 96 3.15 13.19 -4.93
CA THR A 96 3.46 14.52 -5.49
C THR A 96 4.66 15.15 -4.82
N GLU A 97 4.83 14.93 -3.51
CA GLU A 97 5.95 15.41 -2.72
C GLU A 97 6.45 14.30 -1.78
N ILE A 98 7.77 14.17 -1.64
CA ILE A 98 8.38 13.14 -0.80
C ILE A 98 9.68 13.66 -0.19
N GLY A 99 9.90 13.34 1.09
CA GLY A 99 11.08 13.70 1.86
C GLY A 99 11.20 12.87 3.16
N PRO A 100 12.23 13.07 3.97
CA PRO A 100 12.51 12.23 5.14
C PRO A 100 11.38 12.11 6.16
N GLY A 101 10.54 13.13 6.28
CA GLY A 101 9.43 13.15 7.25
C GLY A 101 8.10 13.60 6.65
N ARG A 102 8.01 13.70 5.32
CA ARG A 102 6.82 14.23 4.66
C ARG A 102 6.54 13.51 3.36
N ILE A 103 5.31 13.08 3.20
CA ILE A 103 4.79 12.48 1.97
C ILE A 103 3.47 13.14 1.66
N LYS A 104 3.29 13.59 0.41
CA LYS A 104 2.00 14.05 -0.09
C LYS A 104 1.54 13.20 -1.25
N VAL A 105 0.27 12.93 -1.29
CA VAL A 105 -0.38 12.12 -2.30
C VAL A 105 -1.58 12.87 -2.86
N LEU A 106 -1.66 12.95 -4.18
CA LEU A 106 -2.85 13.44 -4.88
C LEU A 106 -3.64 12.23 -5.37
N CYS A 107 -4.85 12.06 -4.86
CA CYS A 107 -5.73 10.98 -5.27
C CYS A 107 -6.54 11.36 -6.51
N ARG A 108 -6.92 10.33 -7.28
CA ARG A 108 -7.74 10.52 -8.47
C ARG A 108 -9.10 11.15 -8.13
N GLY A 109 -9.39 12.25 -8.79
CA GLY A 109 -10.65 13.00 -8.60
C GLY A 109 -10.62 14.01 -7.46
N ASP A 110 -9.58 14.01 -6.63
CA ASP A 110 -9.40 15.02 -5.60
C ASP A 110 -8.70 16.26 -6.18
N LYS A 111 -9.03 17.42 -5.62
CA LYS A 111 -8.37 18.69 -5.96
C LYS A 111 -7.23 19.04 -5.01
N GLU A 112 -7.21 18.42 -3.85
CA GLU A 112 -6.27 18.70 -2.77
C GLU A 112 -5.35 17.51 -2.53
N GLU A 113 -4.10 17.81 -2.21
CA GLU A 113 -3.11 16.83 -1.81
C GLU A 113 -3.38 16.37 -0.37
N ILE A 114 -3.21 15.09 -0.13
CA ILE A 114 -3.30 14.49 1.19
C ILE A 114 -1.90 14.37 1.77
N GLU A 115 -1.65 14.99 2.90
CA GLU A 115 -0.44 14.76 3.67
C GLU A 115 -0.58 13.42 4.41
N VAL A 116 0.38 12.51 4.16
CA VAL A 116 0.37 11.15 4.70
C VAL A 116 1.20 11.12 5.98
N ASN A 117 0.56 10.80 7.10
CA ASN A 117 1.21 10.66 8.39
C ASN A 117 1.63 9.20 8.63
N ARG A 118 2.47 9.00 9.63
CA ARG A 118 2.71 7.66 10.18
C ARG A 118 1.46 7.18 10.91
N GLU A 119 1.20 5.90 10.79
CA GLU A 119 0.09 5.25 11.45
C GLU A 119 0.52 3.97 12.14
N GLU A 120 -0.29 3.58 13.08
CA GLU A 120 -0.04 2.44 13.93
C GLU A 120 -1.04 1.32 13.64
N TRP A 121 -0.54 0.11 13.56
CA TRP A 121 -1.35 -1.10 13.59
C TRP A 121 -1.07 -1.87 14.87
N MET A 122 -2.13 -2.32 15.49
CA MET A 122 -2.07 -3.10 16.72
C MET A 122 -2.53 -4.53 16.42
N ASN A 123 -1.73 -5.49 16.80
CA ASN A 123 -2.13 -6.89 16.82
C ASN A 123 -2.30 -7.33 18.28
N THR A 124 -3.53 -7.63 18.67
CA THR A 124 -3.87 -8.03 20.04
C THR A 124 -4.07 -9.53 20.11
N LYS A 125 -3.28 -10.21 20.93
CA LYS A 125 -3.48 -11.62 21.26
C LYS A 125 -4.06 -11.74 22.66
N TYR A 126 -5.15 -12.49 22.80
CA TYR A 126 -5.73 -12.82 24.08
C TYR A 126 -5.20 -14.18 24.53
N SER A 127 -4.51 -14.21 25.67
CA SER A 127 -4.17 -15.42 26.39
C SER A 127 -4.99 -15.47 27.68
N TYR A 128 -5.19 -16.68 28.24
CA TYR A 128 -6.08 -16.94 29.39
C TYR A 128 -5.88 -16.01 30.61
N CYS A 129 -4.74 -15.29 30.67
CA CYS A 129 -4.41 -14.41 31.79
C CYS A 129 -3.85 -13.02 31.38
N ARG A 130 -3.67 -12.75 30.09
CA ARG A 130 -3.04 -11.50 29.62
C ARG A 130 -3.49 -11.09 28.22
N GLU A 131 -3.74 -9.80 28.05
CA GLU A 131 -3.80 -9.15 26.76
C GLU A 131 -2.36 -8.76 26.34
N LEU A 132 -1.87 -9.32 25.23
CA LEU A 132 -0.57 -8.97 24.65
C LEU A 132 -0.82 -8.12 23.40
N ARG A 133 -0.28 -6.91 23.39
CA ARG A 133 -0.37 -5.99 22.25
C ARG A 133 1.00 -5.85 21.63
N CYS A 134 1.07 -5.95 20.33
CA CYS A 134 2.25 -5.59 19.56
C CYS A 134 1.88 -4.58 18.49
N HIS A 135 2.83 -3.72 18.14
CA HIS A 135 2.59 -2.53 17.33
C HIS A 135 3.47 -2.54 16.08
N PHE A 136 2.94 -2.04 15.00
CA PHE A 136 3.65 -1.80 13.75
C PHE A 136 3.32 -0.38 13.30
N ILE A 137 4.34 0.47 13.22
CA ILE A 137 4.20 1.89 12.88
C ILE A 137 4.90 2.16 11.56
N GLN A 138 4.16 2.53 10.54
CA GLN A 138 4.69 2.80 9.21
C GLN A 138 3.86 3.84 8.46
N TYR A 139 4.41 4.41 7.39
CA TYR A 139 3.65 5.22 6.45
C TYR A 139 2.71 4.36 5.59
N PHE A 140 1.50 4.87 5.34
CA PHE A 140 0.40 4.16 4.73
C PHE A 140 0.43 4.05 3.26
N VAL A 141 1.41 3.51 2.61
CA VAL A 141 1.35 3.55 1.16
C VAL A 141 1.93 2.29 0.56
N ILE A 142 1.16 1.59 -0.22
CA ILE A 142 1.67 0.53 -1.07
C ILE A 142 1.99 1.12 -2.42
N THR A 143 3.23 0.91 -2.88
CA THR A 143 3.62 1.27 -4.22
C THR A 143 2.97 0.34 -5.24
N ARG A 144 2.62 0.91 -6.36
CA ARG A 144 2.02 0.39 -7.59
C ARG A 144 1.70 -1.11 -7.64
N PHE A 145 0.51 -1.42 -8.00
CA PHE A 145 -0.40 -2.45 -7.74
C PHE A 145 -0.25 -3.73 -8.48
N GLU A 146 0.09 -4.72 -7.73
CA GLU A 146 -0.50 -6.03 -7.91
C GLU A 146 -0.85 -6.58 -6.53
N GLN A 147 -2.11 -6.63 -6.20
CA GLN A 147 -2.55 -7.32 -5.00
C GLN A 147 -2.58 -8.81 -5.29
N ALA A 148 -1.82 -9.58 -4.51
CA ALA A 148 -2.13 -10.99 -4.38
C ALA A 148 -3.43 -11.12 -3.57
N GLN A 149 -4.32 -11.97 -4.04
CA GLN A 149 -5.50 -12.34 -3.26
C GLN A 149 -5.05 -12.96 -1.93
N PRO A 150 -5.66 -12.61 -0.80
CA PRO A 150 -5.38 -13.30 0.46
C PRO A 150 -5.65 -14.79 0.21
N GLN A 151 -4.63 -15.61 0.40
CA GLN A 151 -4.84 -17.05 0.43
C GLN A 151 -5.72 -17.33 1.62
N THR A 152 -6.97 -17.66 1.35
CA THR A 152 -7.85 -18.26 2.34
C THR A 152 -7.19 -19.59 2.72
N GLN A 153 -6.52 -19.63 3.86
CA GLN A 153 -6.17 -20.91 4.47
C GLN A 153 -7.51 -21.58 4.78
N GLN A 154 -7.87 -22.54 3.96
CA GLN A 154 -8.91 -23.49 4.33
C GLN A 154 -8.40 -24.31 5.53
N PRO A 155 -9.29 -24.59 6.47
CA PRO A 155 -8.96 -25.36 7.67
C PRO A 155 -8.51 -26.79 7.36
#